data_1c76ade5de68e614c7e6d29d6002d60e
#
_entry.id   1c76ade5de68e614c7e6d29d6002d60e
#
_cell.length_a   1.000
_cell.length_b   1.000
_cell.length_c   1.000
_cell.angle_alpha   90.00
_cell.angle_beta   90.00
_cell.angle_gamma   90.00
#
_symmetry.space_group_name_H-M   'P 1'
#
loop_
_entity.id
_entity.type
_entity.pdbx_description
1 polymer ?
#
loop_
_entity_poly.entity_id
_entity_poly.type
_entity_poly.pdbx_seq_one_letter_code
_entity_poly.pdbx_strand_id
1 'polypeptide(L)'
;LKKKGYKGKRIATDMHLTNDQLKKVKKYLPRTKFINISNTCEKMRIIKTKEEIALTQRAYRYFDKIHAFARDYILERGTDTTDFEIGQALQTYGINLLMKDIYHDGKPHNAVGMLVTSEYVRAGVSTAYPHPNQLFYNKVKKGEAVYVNTDIKIGGCGGEGYRNYQINPVSPSQDKMWSVVTETVQIMVEETKPGVLCSDVAYKVHKHQVDNGMQDYI
;
A
#
# COMPACT_ATOMS: atom_id res chain seq x y z
N LEU A 1 25.51 0.77 -24.16
CA LEU A 1 26.42 -0.23 -23.59
C LEU A 1 27.67 -0.42 -24.48
N LYS A 2 27.52 -0.69 -25.79
CA LYS A 2 28.66 -0.86 -26.73
C LYS A 2 29.59 0.35 -26.75
N LYS A 3 29.05 1.58 -26.84
CA LYS A 3 29.81 2.84 -26.79
C LYS A 3 30.56 3.06 -25.47
N LYS A 4 30.11 2.43 -24.36
CA LYS A 4 30.74 2.49 -23.04
C LYS A 4 31.67 1.33 -22.75
N GLY A 5 32.11 0.55 -23.75
CA GLY A 5 33.10 -0.51 -23.62
C GLY A 5 32.65 -1.81 -22.95
N TYR A 6 31.33 -2.07 -22.89
CA TYR A 6 30.79 -3.30 -22.27
C TYR A 6 30.83 -4.54 -23.18
N LYS A 7 31.38 -4.43 -24.38
CA LYS A 7 31.52 -5.56 -25.31
C LYS A 7 32.43 -6.66 -24.72
N GLY A 8 31.94 -7.90 -24.71
CA GLY A 8 32.70 -9.06 -24.23
C GLY A 8 32.74 -9.24 -22.71
N LYS A 9 32.04 -8.41 -21.93
CA LYS A 9 31.97 -8.48 -20.46
C LYS A 9 30.79 -9.31 -19.98
N ARG A 10 30.80 -9.67 -18.70
CA ARG A 10 29.65 -10.25 -18.01
C ARG A 10 28.68 -9.14 -17.61
N ILE A 11 27.39 -9.34 -17.84
CA ILE A 11 26.32 -8.44 -17.44
C ILE A 11 25.36 -9.24 -16.58
N ALA A 12 25.12 -8.78 -15.37
CA ALA A 12 24.09 -9.31 -14.50
C ALA A 12 22.71 -8.73 -14.89
N THR A 13 21.68 -9.57 -14.88
CA THR A 13 20.29 -9.16 -15.12
C THR A 13 19.42 -9.63 -13.97
N ASP A 14 18.63 -8.73 -13.42
CA ASP A 14 17.68 -9.00 -12.34
C ASP A 14 16.33 -9.53 -12.88
N MET A 15 16.18 -9.57 -14.20
CA MET A 15 15.01 -10.09 -14.88
C MET A 15 15.35 -11.32 -15.70
N HIS A 16 14.42 -12.26 -15.77
CA HIS A 16 14.45 -13.30 -16.79
C HIS A 16 14.27 -12.69 -18.17
N LEU A 17 15.35 -12.66 -18.95
CA LEU A 17 15.24 -12.28 -20.36
C LEU A 17 14.64 -13.43 -21.15
N THR A 18 13.58 -13.15 -21.89
CA THR A 18 13.03 -14.13 -22.84
C THR A 18 14.03 -14.44 -23.94
N ASN A 19 13.89 -15.58 -24.60
CA ASN A 19 14.78 -15.97 -25.71
C ASN A 19 14.85 -14.90 -26.80
N ASP A 20 13.75 -14.21 -27.10
CA ASP A 20 13.73 -13.14 -28.11
C ASP A 20 14.42 -11.87 -27.62
N GLN A 21 14.27 -11.51 -26.37
CA GLN A 21 15.02 -10.41 -25.76
C GLN A 21 16.53 -10.72 -25.78
N LEU A 22 16.91 -11.96 -25.41
CA LEU A 22 18.31 -12.40 -25.46
C LEU A 22 18.87 -12.35 -26.89
N LYS A 23 18.10 -12.82 -27.90
CA LYS A 23 18.51 -12.73 -29.30
C LYS A 23 18.72 -11.27 -29.74
N LYS A 24 17.77 -10.39 -29.43
CA LYS A 24 17.89 -8.96 -29.73
C LYS A 24 19.12 -8.32 -29.08
N VAL A 25 19.36 -8.56 -27.80
CA VAL A 25 20.50 -7.99 -27.07
C VAL A 25 21.82 -8.59 -27.58
N LYS A 26 21.89 -9.90 -27.85
CA LYS A 26 23.08 -10.55 -28.39
C LYS A 26 23.47 -10.04 -29.77
N LYS A 27 22.53 -9.59 -30.60
CA LYS A 27 22.83 -8.93 -31.88
C LYS A 27 23.73 -7.71 -31.70
N TYR A 28 23.61 -6.98 -30.62
CA TYR A 28 24.40 -5.77 -30.31
C TYR A 28 25.59 -6.06 -29.41
N LEU A 29 25.49 -7.11 -28.59
CA LEU A 29 26.50 -7.51 -27.60
C LEU A 29 26.88 -9.01 -27.74
N PRO A 30 27.38 -9.46 -28.87
CA PRO A 30 27.50 -10.90 -29.23
C PRO A 30 28.42 -11.68 -28.30
N ARG A 31 29.43 -11.03 -27.69
CA ARG A 31 30.40 -11.67 -26.81
C ARG A 31 30.11 -11.49 -25.33
N THR A 32 28.92 -10.93 -24.99
CA THR A 32 28.55 -10.70 -23.60
C THR A 32 27.89 -11.94 -23.00
N LYS A 33 28.38 -12.34 -21.82
CA LYS A 33 27.73 -13.37 -21.00
C LYS A 33 26.72 -12.69 -20.07
N PHE A 34 25.46 -13.11 -20.17
CA PHE A 34 24.42 -12.68 -19.25
C PHE A 34 24.36 -13.65 -18.08
N ILE A 35 24.30 -13.10 -16.87
CA ILE A 35 24.19 -13.84 -15.62
C ILE A 35 22.85 -13.43 -15.01
N ASN A 36 21.99 -14.38 -14.78
CA ASN A 36 20.75 -14.14 -14.05
C ASN A 36 21.04 -13.98 -12.56
N ILE A 37 20.66 -12.85 -12.00
CA ILE A 37 20.72 -12.54 -10.56
C ILE A 37 19.34 -12.26 -9.99
N SER A 38 18.29 -12.82 -10.62
CA SER A 38 16.92 -12.72 -10.10
C SER A 38 16.88 -13.05 -8.61
N ASN A 39 16.03 -12.35 -7.87
CA ASN A 39 15.89 -12.41 -6.42
C ASN A 39 17.07 -11.82 -5.60
N THR A 40 18.17 -11.39 -6.23
CA THR A 40 19.28 -10.77 -5.48
C THR A 40 18.85 -9.40 -4.94
N CYS A 41 18.22 -8.57 -5.77
CA CYS A 41 17.72 -7.26 -5.36
C CYS A 41 16.58 -7.38 -4.35
N GLU A 42 15.72 -8.39 -4.48
CA GLU A 42 14.68 -8.69 -3.48
C GLU A 42 15.29 -9.06 -2.13
N LYS A 43 16.27 -9.97 -2.11
CA LYS A 43 16.97 -10.36 -0.89
C LYS A 43 17.66 -9.18 -0.21
N MET A 44 18.24 -8.27 -0.99
CA MET A 44 18.85 -7.04 -0.46
C MET A 44 17.84 -6.12 0.22
N ARG A 45 16.57 -6.16 -0.20
CA ARG A 45 15.50 -5.32 0.36
C ARG A 45 14.73 -5.95 1.51
N ILE A 46 14.96 -7.23 1.82
CA ILE A 46 14.28 -7.92 2.93
C ILE A 46 14.64 -7.26 4.26
N ILE A 47 15.94 -7.00 4.48
CA ILE A 47 16.44 -6.37 5.70
C ILE A 47 16.62 -4.87 5.42
N LYS A 48 15.84 -4.05 6.13
CA LYS A 48 15.85 -2.59 5.98
C LYS A 48 16.99 -1.97 6.76
N THR A 49 17.61 -0.95 6.18
CA THR A 49 18.57 -0.10 6.89
C THR A 49 17.84 0.81 7.89
N LYS A 50 18.58 1.47 8.77
CA LYS A 50 18.01 2.43 9.72
C LYS A 50 17.35 3.61 9.01
N GLU A 51 17.92 4.04 7.89
CA GLU A 51 17.42 5.13 7.05
C GLU A 51 16.10 4.73 6.36
N GLU A 52 16.01 3.53 5.82
CA GLU A 52 14.77 2.99 5.22
C GLU A 52 13.67 2.87 6.26
N ILE A 53 13.99 2.42 7.48
CA ILE A 53 13.05 2.36 8.59
C ILE A 53 12.57 3.76 8.95
N ALA A 54 13.47 4.75 9.06
CA ALA A 54 13.11 6.13 9.38
C ALA A 54 12.19 6.75 8.30
N LEU A 55 12.46 6.48 7.02
CA LEU A 55 11.60 6.92 5.91
C LEU A 55 10.21 6.25 5.97
N THR A 56 10.17 4.95 6.24
CA THR A 56 8.91 4.21 6.43
C THR A 56 8.09 4.79 7.58
N GLN A 57 8.70 5.01 8.73
CA GLN A 57 8.04 5.63 9.88
C GLN A 57 7.54 7.05 9.57
N ARG A 58 8.30 7.81 8.79
CA ARG A 58 7.88 9.13 8.34
C ARG A 58 6.65 9.04 7.43
N ALA A 59 6.61 8.09 6.48
CA ALA A 59 5.47 7.85 5.62
C ALA A 59 4.20 7.54 6.43
N TYR A 60 4.29 6.67 7.44
CA TYR A 60 3.14 6.33 8.27
C TYR A 60 2.64 7.49 9.15
N ARG A 61 3.49 8.43 9.54
CA ARG A 61 3.02 9.68 10.19
C ARG A 61 2.14 10.54 9.28
N TYR A 62 2.40 10.56 7.99
CA TYR A 62 1.51 11.20 7.02
C TYR A 62 0.23 10.41 6.79
N PHE A 63 0.34 9.09 6.76
CA PHE A 63 -0.80 8.20 6.71
C PHE A 63 -1.81 8.52 7.83
N ASP A 64 -1.37 8.62 9.07
CA ASP A 64 -2.23 8.96 10.21
C ASP A 64 -2.94 10.30 10.02
N LYS A 65 -2.22 11.33 9.52
CA LYS A 65 -2.82 12.66 9.24
C LYS A 65 -3.86 12.60 8.13
N ILE A 66 -3.60 11.83 7.07
CA ILE A 66 -4.54 11.69 5.95
C ILE A 66 -5.80 10.94 6.41
N HIS A 67 -5.65 9.89 7.20
CA HIS A 67 -6.80 9.16 7.73
C HIS A 67 -7.59 9.96 8.78
N ALA A 68 -6.95 10.80 9.56
CA ALA A 68 -7.65 11.77 10.41
C ALA A 68 -8.46 12.76 9.57
N PHE A 69 -7.89 13.29 8.51
CA PHE A 69 -8.62 14.13 7.56
C PHE A 69 -9.76 13.38 6.87
N ALA A 70 -9.57 12.10 6.51
CA ALA A 70 -10.62 11.27 5.93
C ALA A 70 -11.84 11.15 6.85
N ARG A 71 -11.59 10.85 8.13
CA ARG A 71 -12.64 10.79 9.14
C ARG A 71 -13.42 12.11 9.22
N ASP A 72 -12.70 13.21 9.33
CA ASP A 72 -13.31 14.54 9.50
C ASP A 72 -14.09 14.96 8.25
N TYR A 73 -13.56 14.69 7.06
CA TYR A 73 -14.24 14.93 5.78
C TYR A 73 -15.53 14.12 5.65
N ILE A 74 -15.49 12.82 6.00
CA ILE A 74 -16.68 11.95 5.97
C ILE A 74 -17.71 12.40 7.00
N LEU A 75 -17.29 12.82 8.18
CA LEU A 75 -18.19 13.36 9.21
C LEU A 75 -18.87 14.65 8.77
N GLU A 76 -18.13 15.55 8.11
CA GLU A 76 -18.66 16.83 7.62
C GLU A 76 -19.63 16.65 6.45
N ARG A 77 -19.27 15.81 5.48
CA ARG A 77 -20.06 15.62 4.25
C ARG A 77 -21.21 14.64 4.41
N GLY A 78 -21.07 13.67 5.30
CA GLY A 78 -22.08 12.63 5.51
C GLY A 78 -22.43 11.90 4.21
N THR A 79 -23.70 11.98 3.80
CA THR A 79 -24.19 11.38 2.55
C THR A 79 -24.11 12.31 1.33
N ASP A 80 -23.60 13.53 1.48
CA ASP A 80 -23.47 14.51 0.39
C ASP A 80 -22.11 14.45 -0.29
N THR A 81 -21.57 13.25 -0.44
CA THR A 81 -20.31 12.98 -1.13
C THR A 81 -20.32 11.61 -1.79
N THR A 82 -19.33 11.37 -2.64
CA THR A 82 -19.07 10.10 -3.31
C THR A 82 -17.71 9.56 -2.89
N ASP A 83 -17.50 8.25 -3.06
CA ASP A 83 -16.19 7.62 -2.85
C ASP A 83 -15.09 8.26 -3.70
N PHE A 84 -15.40 8.67 -4.93
CA PHE A 84 -14.48 9.40 -5.80
C PHE A 84 -14.07 10.76 -5.21
N GLU A 85 -15.02 11.57 -4.75
CA GLU A 85 -14.75 12.88 -4.16
C GLU A 85 -13.91 12.77 -2.88
N ILE A 86 -14.19 11.76 -2.05
CA ILE A 86 -13.36 11.46 -0.87
C ILE A 86 -11.92 11.18 -1.33
N GLY A 87 -11.73 10.26 -2.27
CA GLY A 87 -10.39 9.90 -2.79
C GLY A 87 -9.61 11.11 -3.29
N GLN A 88 -10.24 11.96 -4.10
CA GLN A 88 -9.63 13.19 -4.62
C GLN A 88 -9.26 14.18 -3.51
N ALA A 89 -10.13 14.36 -2.52
CA ALA A 89 -9.86 15.23 -1.38
C ALA A 89 -8.66 14.74 -0.57
N LEU A 90 -8.59 13.43 -0.28
CA LEU A 90 -7.49 12.81 0.46
C LEU A 90 -6.16 12.91 -0.28
N GLN A 91 -6.16 12.64 -1.58
CA GLN A 91 -4.96 12.72 -2.40
C GLN A 91 -4.42 14.16 -2.45
N THR A 92 -5.31 15.12 -2.68
CA THR A 92 -4.94 16.55 -2.68
C THR A 92 -4.41 16.99 -1.33
N TYR A 93 -5.06 16.62 -0.24
CA TYR A 93 -4.60 16.92 1.12
C TYR A 93 -3.22 16.32 1.39
N GLY A 94 -3.03 15.03 1.09
CA GLY A 94 -1.78 14.31 1.33
C GLY A 94 -0.61 14.88 0.54
N ILE A 95 -0.80 15.17 -0.75
CA ILE A 95 0.22 15.79 -1.60
C ILE A 95 0.61 17.17 -1.05
N ASN A 96 -0.37 18.01 -0.74
CA ASN A 96 -0.11 19.35 -0.20
C ASN A 96 0.64 19.31 1.14
N LEU A 97 0.27 18.36 2.01
CA LEU A 97 0.92 18.16 3.30
C LEU A 97 2.40 17.79 3.13
N LEU A 98 2.68 16.84 2.24
CA LEU A 98 4.03 16.40 1.92
C LEU A 98 4.86 17.52 1.26
N MET A 99 4.28 18.24 0.31
CA MET A 99 4.97 19.32 -0.39
C MET A 99 5.34 20.46 0.54
N LYS A 100 4.48 20.83 1.50
CA LYS A 100 4.80 21.83 2.52
C LYS A 100 5.99 21.44 3.39
N ASP A 101 6.10 20.16 3.75
CA ASP A 101 7.21 19.68 4.59
C ASP A 101 8.53 19.54 3.81
N ILE A 102 8.46 19.38 2.48
CA ILE A 102 9.65 19.27 1.64
C ILE A 102 10.23 20.65 1.28
N TYR A 103 9.36 21.61 1.05
CA TYR A 103 9.77 22.95 0.68
C TYR A 103 9.91 23.83 1.92
N HIS A 104 11.16 24.07 2.32
CA HIS A 104 11.51 25.11 3.27
C HIS A 104 12.24 26.25 2.53
N ASP A 105 11.83 27.48 2.76
CA ASP A 105 12.48 28.67 2.20
C ASP A 105 12.63 28.67 0.67
N GLY A 106 11.63 28.13 -0.03
CA GLY A 106 11.60 28.03 -1.49
C GLY A 106 12.58 27.03 -2.09
N LYS A 107 13.19 26.17 -1.26
CA LYS A 107 14.10 25.11 -1.71
C LYS A 107 13.56 23.74 -1.39
N PRO A 108 13.65 22.76 -2.31
CA PRO A 108 13.30 21.38 -2.01
C PRO A 108 14.33 20.77 -1.06
N HIS A 109 13.87 20.26 0.08
CA HIS A 109 14.67 19.48 1.00
C HIS A 109 14.30 18.00 0.86
N ASN A 110 15.28 17.15 0.52
CA ASN A 110 15.11 15.70 0.42
C ASN A 110 13.92 15.25 -0.46
N ALA A 111 13.76 15.91 -1.60
CA ALA A 111 12.76 15.54 -2.61
C ALA A 111 13.15 14.22 -3.29
N VAL A 112 13.20 13.14 -2.53
CA VAL A 112 13.46 11.80 -3.05
C VAL A 112 12.11 11.15 -3.25
N GLY A 113 11.67 11.07 -4.51
CA GLY A 113 10.50 10.35 -4.97
C GLY A 113 9.39 10.16 -3.94
N MET A 114 8.35 10.97 -4.00
CA MET A 114 7.22 10.84 -3.11
C MET A 114 5.99 10.42 -3.88
N LEU A 115 5.24 9.54 -3.26
CA LEU A 115 3.98 9.05 -3.78
C LEU A 115 2.93 9.17 -2.68
N VAL A 116 1.80 9.75 -3.03
CA VAL A 116 0.54 9.63 -2.27
C VAL A 116 -0.53 9.23 -3.27
N THR A 117 -1.18 8.13 -3.00
CA THR A 117 -2.38 7.74 -3.72
C THR A 117 -3.51 7.41 -2.74
N SER A 118 -4.70 7.89 -3.03
CA SER A 118 -5.93 7.58 -2.31
C SER A 118 -7.05 7.25 -3.30
N GLU A 119 -6.68 6.60 -4.40
CA GLU A 119 -7.57 6.32 -5.52
C GLU A 119 -8.59 5.20 -5.22
N TYR A 120 -8.30 4.38 -4.23
CA TYR A 120 -9.11 3.20 -3.91
C TYR A 120 -10.04 3.44 -2.73
N VAL A 121 -10.76 4.57 -2.74
CA VAL A 121 -11.89 4.80 -1.84
C VAL A 121 -13.13 4.18 -2.45
N ARG A 122 -13.94 3.51 -1.62
CA ARG A 122 -15.14 2.80 -2.05
C ARG A 122 -16.25 2.96 -1.04
N ALA A 123 -17.48 3.08 -1.52
CA ALA A 123 -18.67 3.18 -0.69
C ALA A 123 -19.65 2.05 -1.01
N GLY A 124 -20.35 1.55 0.01
CA GLY A 124 -21.37 0.55 -0.13
C GLY A 124 -20.87 -0.79 -0.65
N VAL A 125 -21.61 -1.41 -1.56
CA VAL A 125 -21.34 -2.76 -2.06
C VAL A 125 -19.96 -2.92 -2.71
N SER A 126 -19.39 -1.84 -3.23
CA SER A 126 -18.05 -1.87 -3.83
C SER A 126 -16.93 -2.11 -2.83
N THR A 127 -17.20 -1.95 -1.52
CA THR A 127 -16.22 -2.28 -0.46
C THR A 127 -15.91 -3.76 -0.36
N ALA A 128 -16.74 -4.64 -0.94
CA ALA A 128 -16.51 -6.07 -0.99
C ALA A 128 -15.40 -6.50 -1.97
N TYR A 129 -14.95 -5.61 -2.85
CA TYR A 129 -13.92 -5.90 -3.85
C TYR A 129 -12.57 -5.33 -3.38
N PRO A 130 -11.58 -6.17 -3.02
CA PRO A 130 -10.34 -5.69 -2.42
C PRO A 130 -9.47 -4.87 -3.39
N HIS A 131 -9.36 -5.27 -4.67
CA HIS A 131 -8.49 -4.61 -5.66
C HIS A 131 -9.14 -4.52 -7.06
N PRO A 132 -10.27 -3.79 -7.21
CA PRO A 132 -10.82 -3.57 -8.53
C PRO A 132 -9.92 -2.60 -9.33
N ASN A 133 -9.75 -2.89 -10.62
CA ASN A 133 -8.96 -2.04 -11.53
C ASN A 133 -9.79 -0.89 -12.11
N GLN A 134 -10.64 -0.28 -11.30
CA GLN A 134 -11.51 0.82 -11.75
C GLN A 134 -11.79 1.80 -10.62
N LEU A 135 -12.05 3.03 -10.99
CA LEU A 135 -12.61 4.03 -10.10
C LEU A 135 -14.13 3.84 -10.01
N PHE A 136 -14.68 4.14 -8.85
CA PHE A 136 -16.10 4.14 -8.61
C PHE A 136 -16.61 5.58 -8.44
N TYR A 137 -17.89 5.76 -8.52
CA TYR A 137 -18.58 7.02 -8.27
C TYR A 137 -19.86 6.73 -7.48
N ASN A 138 -19.69 5.97 -6.40
CA ASN A 138 -20.81 5.60 -5.55
C ASN A 138 -21.09 6.69 -4.51
N LYS A 139 -22.35 7.06 -4.39
CA LYS A 139 -22.80 7.97 -3.33
C LYS A 139 -22.70 7.26 -1.98
N VAL A 140 -22.19 7.96 -0.98
CA VAL A 140 -22.17 7.47 0.40
C VAL A 140 -23.61 7.40 0.93
N LYS A 141 -23.97 6.30 1.59
CA LYS A 141 -25.33 6.09 2.11
C LYS A 141 -25.30 5.68 3.58
N LYS A 142 -26.38 5.99 4.27
CA LYS A 142 -26.61 5.55 5.66
C LYS A 142 -26.65 4.02 5.73
N GLY A 143 -26.04 3.45 6.76
CA GLY A 143 -26.00 2.01 6.98
C GLY A 143 -24.92 1.27 6.17
N GLU A 144 -24.19 1.96 5.30
CA GLU A 144 -23.13 1.38 4.48
C GLU A 144 -21.73 1.73 5.01
N ALA A 145 -20.75 0.97 4.57
CA ALA A 145 -19.34 1.22 4.86
C ALA A 145 -18.69 2.11 3.78
N VAL A 146 -17.69 2.86 4.19
CA VAL A 146 -16.72 3.53 3.32
C VAL A 146 -15.34 2.96 3.61
N TYR A 147 -14.74 2.34 2.61
CA TYR A 147 -13.39 1.82 2.65
C TYR A 147 -12.43 2.86 2.08
N VAL A 148 -11.39 3.17 2.82
CA VAL A 148 -10.36 4.13 2.43
C VAL A 148 -9.01 3.44 2.41
N ASN A 149 -8.39 3.42 1.24
CA ASN A 149 -6.98 3.03 1.06
C ASN A 149 -6.12 4.28 0.84
N THR A 150 -4.96 4.31 1.45
CA THR A 150 -3.93 5.31 1.19
C THR A 150 -2.57 4.63 1.10
N ASP A 151 -1.85 4.85 0.00
CA ASP A 151 -0.46 4.44 -0.17
C ASP A 151 0.46 5.67 -0.10
N ILE A 152 1.48 5.60 0.74
CA ILE A 152 2.45 6.69 0.93
C ILE A 152 3.86 6.10 0.87
N LYS A 153 4.68 6.64 -0.01
CA LYS A 153 6.09 6.29 -0.14
C LYS A 153 6.96 7.53 -0.17
N ILE A 154 8.03 7.51 0.59
CA ILE A 154 9.07 8.54 0.61
C ILE A 154 10.40 7.85 0.30
N GLY A 155 11.05 8.21 -0.81
CA GLY A 155 12.25 7.54 -1.27
C GLY A 155 12.06 6.04 -1.55
N GLY A 156 10.85 5.64 -1.96
CA GLY A 156 10.48 4.24 -2.17
C GLY A 156 10.18 3.46 -0.89
N CYS A 157 10.29 4.08 0.29
CA CYS A 157 10.02 3.48 1.60
C CYS A 157 8.67 3.97 2.14
N GLY A 158 7.88 3.05 2.64
CA GLY A 158 6.52 3.32 3.12
C GLY A 158 5.63 2.12 2.88
N GLY A 159 4.37 2.37 2.69
CA GLY A 159 3.39 1.33 2.41
C GLY A 159 1.99 1.90 2.35
N GLU A 160 1.08 1.02 2.14
CA GLU A 160 -0.34 1.30 2.13
C GLU A 160 -0.99 0.90 3.45
N GLY A 161 -2.16 1.46 3.68
CA GLY A 161 -2.97 1.12 4.82
C GLY A 161 -4.43 1.42 4.56
N TYR A 162 -5.26 0.76 5.32
CA TYR A 162 -6.69 0.71 5.08
C TYR A 162 -7.45 1.12 6.34
N ARG A 163 -8.57 1.84 6.16
CA ARG A 163 -9.54 2.11 7.21
C ARG A 163 -10.95 1.96 6.65
N ASN A 164 -11.82 1.41 7.47
CA ASN A 164 -13.25 1.36 7.19
C ASN A 164 -13.98 2.34 8.10
N TYR A 165 -14.91 3.07 7.53
CA TYR A 165 -15.80 3.99 8.24
C TYR A 165 -17.23 3.49 8.06
N GLN A 166 -17.94 3.27 9.16
CA GLN A 166 -19.34 2.88 9.13
C GLN A 166 -20.21 4.13 9.20
N ILE A 167 -21.17 4.24 8.29
CA ILE A 167 -22.10 5.35 8.24
C ILE A 167 -23.37 4.94 8.99
N ASN A 168 -23.66 5.62 10.08
CA ASN A 168 -24.82 5.30 10.92
C ASN A 168 -26.13 5.20 10.13
N PRO A 169 -27.07 4.29 10.52
CA PRO A 169 -26.99 3.37 11.66
C PRO A 169 -26.14 2.12 11.37
N VAL A 170 -25.40 1.65 12.37
CA VAL A 170 -24.62 0.41 12.31
C VAL A 170 -25.51 -0.76 12.74
N SER A 171 -25.54 -1.82 11.94
CA SER A 171 -26.28 -3.04 12.30
C SER A 171 -25.50 -3.91 13.30
N PRO A 172 -26.16 -4.76 14.10
CA PRO A 172 -25.47 -5.66 15.01
C PRO A 172 -24.46 -6.61 14.33
N SER A 173 -24.72 -7.01 13.09
CA SER A 173 -23.81 -7.85 12.30
C SER A 173 -22.55 -7.09 11.87
N GLN A 174 -22.69 -5.83 11.48
CA GLN A 174 -21.55 -4.97 11.15
C GLN A 174 -20.69 -4.71 12.39
N ASP A 175 -21.32 -4.44 13.53
CA ASP A 175 -20.62 -4.20 14.80
C ASP A 175 -19.84 -5.45 15.25
N LYS A 176 -20.46 -6.63 15.18
CA LYS A 176 -19.78 -7.90 15.43
C LYS A 176 -18.59 -8.12 14.49
N MET A 177 -18.76 -7.90 13.18
CA MET A 177 -17.70 -8.05 12.20
C MET A 177 -16.54 -7.10 12.49
N TRP A 178 -16.85 -5.85 12.82
CA TRP A 178 -15.87 -4.85 13.22
C TRP A 178 -15.04 -5.29 14.43
N SER A 179 -15.70 -5.80 15.48
CA SER A 179 -15.03 -6.29 16.69
C SER A 179 -14.05 -7.42 16.35
N VAL A 180 -14.51 -8.45 15.63
CA VAL A 180 -13.66 -9.59 15.24
C VAL A 180 -12.47 -9.16 14.39
N VAL A 181 -12.67 -8.25 13.42
CA VAL A 181 -11.58 -7.75 12.58
C VAL A 181 -10.58 -6.93 13.40
N THR A 182 -11.04 -6.12 14.34
CA THR A 182 -10.17 -5.33 15.23
C THR A 182 -9.32 -6.23 16.12
N GLU A 183 -9.92 -7.24 16.72
CA GLU A 183 -9.22 -8.25 17.52
C GLU A 183 -8.21 -9.03 16.67
N THR A 184 -8.58 -9.37 15.43
CA THR A 184 -7.68 -10.02 14.45
C THR A 184 -6.42 -9.20 14.22
N VAL A 185 -6.57 -7.89 14.00
CA VAL A 185 -5.42 -6.98 13.82
C VAL A 185 -4.55 -6.93 15.07
N GLN A 186 -5.15 -6.93 16.25
CA GLN A 186 -4.42 -6.96 17.51
C GLN A 186 -3.60 -8.25 17.67
N ILE A 187 -4.20 -9.40 17.38
CA ILE A 187 -3.49 -10.69 17.37
C ILE A 187 -2.30 -10.65 16.40
N MET A 188 -2.48 -10.11 15.20
CA MET A 188 -1.39 -9.97 14.22
C MET A 188 -0.23 -9.13 14.77
N VAL A 189 -0.53 -8.01 15.41
CA VAL A 189 0.50 -7.12 16.00
C VAL A 189 1.22 -7.81 17.16
N GLU A 190 0.49 -8.47 18.05
CA GLU A 190 1.05 -9.13 19.22
C GLU A 190 1.88 -10.36 18.87
N GLU A 191 1.49 -11.12 17.85
CA GLU A 191 2.15 -12.36 17.46
C GLU A 191 3.29 -12.17 16.47
N THR A 192 3.34 -11.05 15.75
CA THR A 192 4.43 -10.76 14.80
C THR A 192 5.68 -10.32 15.53
N LYS A 193 6.56 -11.28 15.82
CA LYS A 193 7.81 -11.07 16.57
C LYS A 193 8.99 -11.70 15.82
N PRO A 194 10.22 -11.24 16.07
CA PRO A 194 11.41 -11.88 15.52
C PRO A 194 11.46 -13.37 15.86
N GLY A 195 11.65 -14.22 14.84
CA GLY A 195 11.75 -15.68 14.99
C GLY A 195 10.43 -16.45 14.89
N VAL A 196 9.29 -15.77 14.83
CA VAL A 196 7.99 -16.43 14.62
C VAL A 196 7.81 -16.73 13.13
N LEU A 197 7.25 -17.89 12.80
CA LEU A 197 6.89 -18.24 11.42
C LEU A 197 5.64 -17.46 11.00
N CYS A 198 5.63 -16.94 9.79
CA CYS A 198 4.45 -16.25 9.23
C CYS A 198 3.20 -17.16 9.21
N SER A 199 3.40 -18.48 8.99
CA SER A 199 2.34 -19.48 9.04
C SER A 199 1.67 -19.59 10.41
N ASP A 200 2.43 -19.44 11.50
CA ASP A 200 1.89 -19.54 12.85
C ASP A 200 0.99 -18.34 13.17
N VAL A 201 1.40 -17.16 12.76
CA VAL A 201 0.59 -15.94 12.87
C VAL A 201 -0.68 -16.08 12.03
N ALA A 202 -0.54 -16.52 10.77
CA ALA A 202 -1.67 -16.71 9.87
C ALA A 202 -2.67 -17.73 10.43
N TYR A 203 -2.19 -18.84 10.98
CA TYR A 203 -3.05 -19.86 11.61
C TYR A 203 -3.83 -19.30 12.80
N LYS A 204 -3.18 -18.54 13.69
CA LYS A 204 -3.85 -17.92 14.85
C LYS A 204 -4.95 -16.95 14.43
N VAL A 205 -4.65 -16.12 13.45
CA VAL A 205 -5.60 -15.17 12.86
C VAL A 205 -6.79 -15.89 12.26
N HIS A 206 -6.53 -16.88 11.40
CA HIS A 206 -7.58 -17.68 10.76
C HIS A 206 -8.44 -18.40 11.78
N LYS A 207 -7.80 -19.04 12.78
CA LYS A 207 -8.52 -19.72 13.85
C LYS A 207 -9.44 -18.78 14.62
N HIS A 208 -8.95 -17.58 14.99
CA HIS A 208 -9.77 -16.58 15.68
C HIS A 208 -11.01 -16.19 14.86
N GLN A 209 -10.85 -15.96 13.57
CA GLN A 209 -11.96 -15.61 12.67
C GLN A 209 -12.98 -16.75 12.57
N VAL A 210 -12.52 -18.01 12.40
CA VAL A 210 -13.40 -19.20 12.34
C VAL A 210 -14.15 -19.38 13.65
N ASP A 211 -13.45 -19.31 14.80
CA ASP A 211 -14.06 -19.47 16.14
C ASP A 211 -15.14 -18.41 16.41
N ASN A 212 -15.07 -17.26 15.74
CA ASN A 212 -16.06 -16.18 15.82
C ASN A 212 -17.14 -16.22 14.70
N GLY A 213 -17.16 -17.30 13.91
CA GLY A 213 -18.18 -17.54 12.88
C GLY A 213 -17.99 -16.73 11.61
N MET A 214 -16.73 -16.41 11.26
CA MET A 214 -16.39 -15.65 10.04
C MET A 214 -15.92 -16.54 8.88
N GLN A 215 -16.04 -17.87 8.98
CA GLN A 215 -15.53 -18.79 7.97
C GLN A 215 -16.07 -18.56 6.55
N ASP A 216 -17.25 -17.98 6.41
CA ASP A 216 -17.85 -17.68 5.10
C ASP A 216 -17.34 -16.38 4.47
N TYR A 217 -16.50 -15.63 5.19
CA TYR A 217 -16.00 -14.30 4.79
C TYR A 217 -14.47 -14.24 4.64
N ILE A 218 -13.76 -15.38 4.80
CA ILE A 218 -12.29 -15.45 4.80
C ILE A 218 -11.77 -16.50 3.81
#